data_e0809bf9709f177b0a75032ec667fcd2
#
_entry.id   e0809bf9709f177b0a75032ec667fcd2
#
_cell.length_a   1.000
_cell.length_b   1.000
_cell.length_c   1.000
_cell.angle_alpha   90.00
_cell.angle_beta   90.00
_cell.angle_gamma   90.00
#
_symmetry.space_group_name_H-M   'P 1'
#
loop_
_entity.id
_entity.type
_entity.pdbx_description
1 polymer ?
#
loop_
_entity_poly.entity_id
_entity_poly.type
_entity_poly.pdbx_seq_one_letter_code
_entity_poly.pdbx_strand_id
1 'polypeptide(L)' 'MEEFVVRVFKGGKVTVPKRLRELFGVDDGDYVKLGLVEVLKKEDEGWVRRKV' A
#
# COMPACT_ATOMS: atom_id res chain seq x y z
N MET A 1 7.15 -5.84 11.38
CA MET A 1 7.11 -5.26 10.02
C MET A 1 5.97 -4.26 9.91
N GLU A 2 6.25 -3.11 9.32
CA GLU A 2 5.20 -2.12 9.11
C GLU A 2 4.28 -2.55 7.98
N GLU A 3 2.98 -2.47 8.26
CA GLU A 3 1.96 -2.75 7.25
C GLU A 3 1.06 -1.53 7.12
N PHE A 4 0.58 -1.30 5.92
CA PHE A 4 -0.32 -0.18 5.66
C PHE A 4 -1.26 -0.53 4.51
N VAL A 5 -2.42 0.12 4.53
CA VAL A 5 -3.42 -0.04 3.47
C VAL A 5 -3.38 1.18 2.58
N VAL A 6 -3.25 0.96 1.28
CA VAL A 6 -3.22 2.04 0.31
C VAL A 6 -4.16 1.74 -0.84
N ARG A 7 -4.61 2.80 -1.48
CA ARG A 7 -5.40 2.68 -2.70
C ARG A 7 -4.45 2.57 -3.90
N VAL A 8 -4.78 1.66 -4.80
CA VAL A 8 -4.05 1.52 -6.06
C VAL A 8 -4.63 2.50 -7.06
N PHE A 9 -3.78 3.35 -7.61
CA PHE A 9 -4.16 4.33 -8.62
C PHE A 9 -3.87 3.83 -10.02
N LYS A 10 -4.28 4.61 -11.02
CA LYS A 10 -4.09 4.28 -12.43
C LYS A 10 -2.64 3.92 -12.72
N GLY A 11 -2.44 2.82 -13.44
CA GLY A 11 -1.10 2.34 -13.76
C GLY A 11 -0.45 1.50 -12.66
N GLY A 12 -1.23 1.13 -11.63
CA GLY A 12 -0.71 0.31 -10.54
C GLY A 12 0.09 1.10 -9.50
N LYS A 13 -0.05 2.41 -9.48
CA LYS A 13 0.70 3.26 -8.56
C LYS A 13 0.09 3.24 -7.16
N VAL A 14 0.96 3.23 -6.16
CA VAL A 14 0.57 3.39 -4.75
C VAL A 14 1.44 4.44 -4.10
N THR A 15 0.94 5.07 -3.05
CA THR A 15 1.69 6.07 -2.31
C THR A 15 2.10 5.49 -0.96
N VAL A 16 3.39 5.54 -0.66
CA VAL A 16 3.87 5.20 0.68
C VAL A 16 3.43 6.33 1.61
N PRO A 17 2.73 6.02 2.72
CA PRO A 17 2.23 7.05 3.61
C PRO A 17 3.34 7.98 4.12
N LYS A 18 3.03 9.26 4.20
CA LYS A 18 3.99 10.27 4.63
C LYS A 18 4.59 9.95 6.00
N ARG A 19 3.77 9.45 6.93
CA ARG A 19 4.22 9.05 8.25
C ARG A 19 5.36 8.03 8.19
N LEU A 20 5.24 7.05 7.31
CA LEU A 20 6.27 6.02 7.17
C LEU A 20 7.50 6.54 6.44
N ARG A 21 7.30 7.42 5.45
CA ARG A 21 8.43 8.05 4.76
C ARG A 21 9.29 8.86 5.74
N GLU A 22 8.67 9.60 6.63
CA GLU A 22 9.37 10.38 7.65
C GLU A 22 10.04 9.48 8.69
N LEU A 23 9.32 8.45 9.14
CA LEU A 23 9.82 7.54 10.17
C LEU A 23 11.06 6.77 9.71
N PHE A 24 11.08 6.33 8.46
CA PHE A 24 12.17 5.52 7.93
C PHE A 24 13.11 6.27 6.98
N GLY A 25 12.93 7.57 6.85
CA GLY A 25 13.82 8.40 6.02
C GLY A 25 13.78 8.07 4.54
N VAL A 26 12.59 7.81 4.01
CA VAL A 26 12.43 7.49 2.58
C VAL A 26 12.33 8.80 1.79
N ASP A 27 13.23 8.99 0.85
CA ASP A 27 13.29 10.18 0.01
C ASP A 27 12.96 9.86 -1.44
N ASP A 28 12.67 10.90 -2.21
CA ASP A 28 12.42 10.76 -3.64
C ASP A 28 13.66 10.14 -4.30
N GLY A 29 13.42 9.18 -5.17
CA GLY A 29 14.49 8.45 -5.82
C GLY A 29 14.93 7.19 -5.11
N ASP A 30 14.54 7.02 -3.85
CA ASP A 30 14.84 5.80 -3.12
C ASP A 30 13.97 4.64 -3.61
N TYR A 31 14.47 3.44 -3.43
CA TYR A 31 13.71 2.22 -3.68
C TYR A 31 13.28 1.63 -2.35
N VAL A 32 12.04 1.14 -2.31
CA VAL A 32 11.54 0.41 -1.15
C VAL A 32 11.10 -0.97 -1.60
N LYS A 33 11.33 -1.96 -0.73
CA LYS A 33 10.89 -3.32 -1.00
C LYS A 33 9.58 -3.55 -0.28
N LEU A 34 8.52 -3.82 -1.04
CA LEU A 34 7.17 -3.99 -0.50
C LEU A 34 6.67 -5.40 -0.78
N GLY A 35 5.91 -5.93 0.17
CA GLY A 35 5.22 -7.19 0.01
C GLY A 35 3.73 -6.97 -0.12
N LEU A 36 3.08 -7.73 -0.98
CA LEU A 36 1.62 -7.69 -1.13
C LEU A 36 1.01 -8.73 -0.19
N VAL A 37 0.34 -8.27 0.85
CA VAL A 37 -0.19 -9.13 1.92
C VAL A 37 -1.60 -9.58 1.60
N GLU A 38 -2.47 -8.66 1.27
CA GLU A 38 -3.85 -8.96 0.89
C GLU A 38 -4.39 -7.89 -0.06
N VAL A 39 -5.43 -8.25 -0.77
CA VAL A 39 -6.15 -7.34 -1.67
C VAL A 39 -7.53 -7.11 -1.08
N LEU A 40 -7.92 -5.85 -0.92
CA LEU A 40 -9.22 -5.46 -0.42
C LEU A 40 -10.03 -4.93 -1.59
N LYS A 41 -11.09 -5.66 -1.96
CA LYS A 41 -11.96 -5.26 -3.07
C LYS A 41 -13.30 -4.78 -2.54
N LYS A 42 -13.75 -3.65 -3.06
CA LYS A 42 -15.09 -3.17 -2.77
C LYS A 42 -16.08 -3.86 -3.70
N GLU A 43 -17.08 -4.49 -3.10
CA GLU A 43 -18.17 -5.13 -3.82
C GLU A 43 -19.50 -4.55 -3.33
N ASP A 44 -20.61 -4.95 -3.95
CA ASP A 44 -21.93 -4.39 -3.66
C ASP A 44 -22.32 -4.50 -2.18
N GLU A 45 -21.89 -5.58 -1.52
CA GLU A 45 -22.23 -5.84 -0.13
C GLU A 45 -21.12 -5.48 0.85
N GLY A 46 -20.12 -4.74 0.41
CA GLY A 46 -19.03 -4.30 1.26
C GLY A 46 -17.67 -4.73 0.73
N TRP A 47 -16.70 -4.81 1.63
CA TRP A 47 -15.30 -5.11 1.28
C TRP A 47 -15.03 -6.60 1.40
N VAL A 48 -14.34 -7.14 0.40
CA VAL A 48 -13.89 -8.52 0.39
C VAL A 48 -12.38 -8.56 0.47
N ARG A 49 -11.86 -9.42 1.34
CA ARG A 49 -10.42 -9.57 1.56
C ARG A 49 -9.93 -10.82 0.83
N ARG A 50 -8.87 -10.66 0.07
CA ARG A 50 -8.21 -11.78 -0.60
C ARG A 50 -6.75 -11.81 -0.17
N LYS A 51 -6.36 -12.92 0.44
CA LYS A 51 -4.95 -13.12 0.81
C LYS A 51 -4.15 -13.53 -0.41
N VAL A 52 -2.96 -13.01 -0.46
CA VAL A 52 -1.99 -13.38 -1.50
C VAL A 52 -1.33 -14.71 -1.20
#